data_4a52d86926e1edcd2a2ae2c1dfa640e8
#
_entry.id   4a52d86926e1edcd2a2ae2c1dfa640e8
#
_cell.length_a   1.000
_cell.length_b   1.000
_cell.length_c   1.000
_cell.angle_alpha   90.00
_cell.angle_beta   90.00
_cell.angle_gamma   90.00
#
_symmetry.space_group_name_H-M   'P 1'
#
loop_
_entity.id
_entity.type
_entity.pdbx_description
1 polymer ?
#
loop_
_entity_poly.entity_id
_entity_poly.type
_entity_poly.pdbx_seq_one_letter_code
_entity_poly.pdbx_strand_id
1 'polypeptide(L)'
;MDCKIAGKLMYPFSLLAAALWRLGYLIDAKTRLAPKRNAQFKTPLIGVGSLLAGGAGKTPYTAFLAENLKAQGFSVAILCKNTGDENLWFAKKGFEVFTGNRFELCKKLNGKYDVLISDDGLEDRRLSHAFWVCLTWGERAEGLRDIIPHGNCRSLWKDHAEVACVKKCAMEWEDAAKTADIVFSMKIPALPTNSKIIAIAGIARPHRFFEGLQKNYSIAKMIVCRDHSKNIQKEVVQALELGLPVVITEKDSVKLDECILQNKNLHVSELLLRL
;
A
#
# COMPACT_ATOMS: atom_id res chain seq x y z
N MET A 1 13.27 20.17 26.10
CA MET A 1 12.06 19.57 26.72
C MET A 1 11.94 18.18 26.15
N ASP A 2 12.22 17.16 26.98
CA ASP A 2 12.50 15.80 26.53
C ASP A 2 11.35 15.14 25.77
N CYS A 3 11.63 14.68 24.56
CA CYS A 3 10.71 13.92 23.71
C CYS A 3 10.07 12.70 24.42
N LYS A 4 10.73 12.15 25.43
CA LYS A 4 10.24 11.07 26.29
C LYS A 4 9.10 11.48 27.24
N ILE A 5 9.05 12.74 27.67
CA ILE A 5 8.00 13.26 28.56
C ILE A 5 6.73 13.55 27.78
N ALA A 6 6.86 14.15 26.58
CA ALA A 6 5.72 14.39 25.69
C ALA A 6 5.04 13.05 25.27
N GLY A 7 5.82 12.01 24.99
CA GLY A 7 5.29 10.68 24.67
C GLY A 7 4.49 10.05 25.83
N LYS A 8 4.92 10.21 27.09
CA LYS A 8 4.18 9.70 28.25
C LYS A 8 2.86 10.43 28.50
N LEU A 9 2.81 11.74 28.26
CA LEU A 9 1.58 12.54 28.41
C LEU A 9 0.55 12.26 27.32
N MET A 10 0.99 11.94 26.10
CA MET A 10 0.13 11.61 24.96
C MET A 10 -0.41 10.18 24.98
N TYR A 11 0.19 9.30 25.78
CA TYR A 11 -0.13 7.86 25.83
C TYR A 11 -1.62 7.58 26.14
N PRO A 12 -2.24 8.15 27.21
CA PRO A 12 -3.63 7.88 27.52
C PRO A 12 -4.58 8.41 26.45
N PHE A 13 -4.27 9.55 25.81
CA PHE A 13 -5.08 10.12 24.74
C PHE A 13 -5.04 9.27 23.47
N SER A 14 -3.87 8.75 23.09
CA SER A 14 -3.75 7.88 21.92
C SER A 14 -4.47 6.54 22.14
N LEU A 15 -4.46 6.01 23.36
CA LEU A 15 -5.19 4.78 23.69
C LEU A 15 -6.71 4.99 23.68
N LEU A 16 -7.18 6.12 24.19
CA LEU A 16 -8.59 6.50 24.10
C LEU A 16 -9.03 6.66 22.64
N ALA A 17 -8.22 7.32 21.81
CA ALA A 17 -8.49 7.47 20.38
C ALA A 17 -8.51 6.11 19.66
N ALA A 18 -7.63 5.18 20.03
CA ALA A 18 -7.64 3.81 19.52
C ALA A 18 -8.91 3.05 19.94
N ALA A 19 -9.42 3.28 21.17
CA ALA A 19 -10.68 2.70 21.62
C ALA A 19 -11.87 3.23 20.81
N LEU A 20 -11.90 4.53 20.55
CA LEU A 20 -12.95 5.16 19.71
C LEU A 20 -12.88 4.65 18.26
N TRP A 21 -11.67 4.54 17.69
CA TRP A 21 -11.47 3.92 16.38
C TRP A 21 -12.03 2.49 16.36
N ARG A 22 -11.68 1.70 17.36
CA ARG A 22 -12.14 0.31 17.49
C ARG A 22 -13.66 0.21 17.59
N LEU A 23 -14.29 1.09 18.35
CA LEU A 23 -15.76 1.16 18.45
C LEU A 23 -16.40 1.49 17.10
N GLY A 24 -15.88 2.51 16.41
CA GLY A 24 -16.33 2.86 15.05
C GLY A 24 -16.21 1.70 14.07
N TYR A 25 -15.07 1.00 14.07
CA TYR A 25 -14.85 -0.21 13.27
C TYR A 25 -15.91 -1.28 13.55
N LEU A 26 -16.19 -1.58 14.82
CA LEU A 26 -17.15 -2.61 15.20
C LEU A 26 -18.59 -2.25 14.80
N ILE A 27 -18.96 -0.97 14.89
CA ILE A 27 -20.25 -0.47 14.42
C ILE A 27 -20.36 -0.64 12.90
N ASP A 28 -19.36 -0.16 12.14
CA ASP A 28 -19.33 -0.28 10.67
C ASP A 28 -19.41 -1.75 10.22
N ALA A 29 -18.68 -2.63 10.89
CA ALA A 29 -18.64 -4.07 10.58
C ALA A 29 -20.01 -4.76 10.79
N LYS A 30 -20.83 -4.27 11.74
CA LYS A 30 -22.16 -4.81 12.02
C LYS A 30 -23.28 -4.14 11.21
N THR A 31 -23.05 -2.98 10.67
CA THR A 31 -24.06 -2.17 9.96
C THR A 31 -23.75 -2.05 8.48
N ARG A 32 -23.02 -1.00 8.11
CA ARG A 32 -22.71 -0.64 6.72
C ARG A 32 -21.92 -1.70 5.96
N LEU A 33 -20.98 -2.36 6.64
CA LEU A 33 -20.08 -3.37 6.07
C LEU A 33 -20.49 -4.81 6.42
N ALA A 34 -21.69 -5.01 6.97
CA ALA A 34 -22.18 -6.33 7.36
C ALA A 34 -22.25 -7.31 6.16
N PRO A 35 -21.96 -8.60 6.37
CA PRO A 35 -22.02 -9.60 5.32
C PRO A 35 -23.39 -9.65 4.64
N LYS A 36 -23.41 -9.80 3.32
CA LYS A 36 -24.61 -9.99 2.52
C LYS A 36 -24.83 -11.48 2.31
N ARG A 37 -25.75 -12.09 3.08
CA ARG A 37 -25.97 -13.55 3.14
C ARG A 37 -26.27 -14.25 1.81
N ASN A 38 -26.79 -13.53 0.82
CA ASN A 38 -27.23 -14.13 -0.47
C ASN A 38 -26.39 -13.63 -1.66
N ALA A 39 -25.20 -13.08 -1.44
CA ALA A 39 -24.36 -12.67 -2.55
C ALA A 39 -23.61 -13.89 -3.12
N GLN A 40 -24.16 -14.49 -4.16
CA GLN A 40 -23.50 -15.52 -4.96
C GLN A 40 -22.91 -14.84 -6.22
N PHE A 41 -21.61 -14.99 -6.40
CA PHE A 41 -20.91 -14.51 -7.59
C PHE A 41 -20.33 -15.72 -8.34
N LYS A 42 -20.49 -15.73 -9.67
CA LYS A 42 -19.87 -16.74 -10.53
C LYS A 42 -18.37 -16.47 -10.68
N THR A 43 -18.01 -15.19 -10.81
CA THR A 43 -16.62 -14.78 -10.91
C THR A 43 -15.96 -14.82 -9.53
N PRO A 44 -14.90 -15.61 -9.33
CA PRO A 44 -14.14 -15.63 -8.10
C PRO A 44 -13.50 -14.27 -7.82
N LEU A 45 -13.46 -13.91 -6.54
CA LEU A 45 -12.83 -12.70 -6.05
C LEU A 45 -11.62 -13.09 -5.18
N ILE A 46 -10.45 -12.56 -5.53
CA ILE A 46 -9.26 -12.62 -4.68
C ILE A 46 -9.11 -11.25 -4.01
N GLY A 47 -9.03 -11.22 -2.69
CA GLY A 47 -8.79 -10.01 -1.93
C GLY A 47 -7.33 -9.94 -1.45
N VAL A 48 -6.67 -8.82 -1.68
CA VAL A 48 -5.35 -8.53 -1.13
C VAL A 48 -5.51 -7.53 0.00
N GLY A 49 -5.22 -7.94 1.22
CA GLY A 49 -5.43 -7.15 2.42
C GLY A 49 -4.21 -7.05 3.33
N SER A 50 -4.32 -6.24 4.36
CA SER A 50 -3.36 -6.17 5.48
C SER A 50 -4.02 -5.51 6.67
N LEU A 51 -3.65 -5.89 7.88
CA LEU A 51 -4.09 -5.20 9.10
C LEU A 51 -3.41 -3.84 9.28
N LEU A 52 -2.26 -3.62 8.65
CA LEU A 52 -1.52 -2.36 8.72
C LEU A 52 -2.27 -1.20 8.09
N ALA A 53 -2.20 -0.04 8.73
CA ALA A 53 -2.72 1.21 8.23
C ALA A 53 -1.77 1.87 7.21
N GLY A 54 -1.62 1.24 6.04
CA GLY A 54 -0.77 1.73 4.95
C GLY A 54 0.62 1.10 4.87
N GLY A 55 1.23 1.16 3.70
CA GLY A 55 2.61 0.71 3.43
C GLY A 55 2.84 -0.79 3.57
N ALA A 56 1.80 -1.62 3.42
CA ALA A 56 1.92 -3.07 3.52
C ALA A 56 2.34 -3.75 2.20
N GLY A 57 2.46 -3.02 1.10
CA GLY A 57 2.80 -3.60 -0.20
C GLY A 57 1.64 -4.24 -0.95
N LYS A 58 0.38 -3.93 -0.57
CA LYS A 58 -0.83 -4.49 -1.22
C LYS A 58 -0.85 -4.23 -2.72
N THR A 59 -0.71 -2.97 -3.12
CA THR A 59 -0.79 -2.55 -4.53
C THR A 59 0.25 -3.25 -5.42
N PRO A 60 1.56 -3.31 -5.10
CA PRO A 60 2.50 -4.08 -5.90
C PRO A 60 2.23 -5.59 -5.88
N TYR A 61 1.73 -6.16 -4.78
CA TYR A 61 1.35 -7.57 -4.75
C TYR A 61 0.09 -7.85 -5.60
N THR A 62 -0.89 -6.96 -5.59
CA THR A 62 -2.08 -7.03 -6.46
C THR A 62 -1.68 -7.03 -7.94
N ALA A 63 -0.74 -6.15 -8.33
CA ALA A 63 -0.22 -6.13 -9.70
C ALA A 63 0.49 -7.43 -10.07
N PHE A 64 1.40 -7.90 -9.22
CA PHE A 64 2.10 -9.16 -9.40
C PHE A 64 1.13 -10.35 -9.60
N LEU A 65 0.09 -10.43 -8.76
CA LEU A 65 -0.93 -11.46 -8.88
C LEU A 65 -1.71 -11.34 -10.19
N ALA A 66 -2.10 -10.13 -10.58
CA ALA A 66 -2.82 -9.88 -11.83
C ALA A 66 -1.96 -10.23 -13.06
N GLU A 67 -0.67 -9.89 -13.06
CA GLU A 67 0.27 -10.24 -14.12
C GLU A 67 0.40 -11.77 -14.27
N ASN A 68 0.56 -12.49 -13.16
CA ASN A 68 0.68 -13.95 -13.18
C ASN A 68 -0.58 -14.63 -13.69
N LEU A 69 -1.77 -14.17 -13.30
CA LEU A 69 -3.04 -14.71 -13.80
C LEU A 69 -3.23 -14.39 -15.28
N LYS A 70 -2.93 -13.18 -15.73
CA LYS A 70 -2.98 -12.81 -17.16
C LYS A 70 -2.00 -13.64 -17.99
N ALA A 71 -0.79 -13.91 -17.49
CA ALA A 71 0.18 -14.77 -18.15
C ALA A 71 -0.29 -16.22 -18.31
N GLN A 72 -1.20 -16.68 -17.43
CA GLN A 72 -1.86 -17.99 -17.53
C GLN A 72 -3.12 -17.97 -18.43
N GLY A 73 -3.44 -16.82 -19.05
CA GLY A 73 -4.56 -16.68 -19.97
C GLY A 73 -5.89 -16.25 -19.36
N PHE A 74 -5.92 -15.92 -18.06
CA PHE A 74 -7.15 -15.43 -17.40
C PHE A 74 -7.41 -13.97 -17.74
N SER A 75 -8.68 -13.63 -17.97
CA SER A 75 -9.16 -12.25 -17.98
C SER A 75 -9.31 -11.74 -16.56
N VAL A 76 -8.60 -10.65 -16.22
CA VAL A 76 -8.48 -10.14 -14.85
C VAL A 76 -8.87 -8.67 -14.78
N ALA A 77 -9.68 -8.30 -13.79
CA ALA A 77 -9.97 -6.91 -13.45
C ALA A 77 -9.61 -6.62 -12.00
N ILE A 78 -9.07 -5.42 -11.74
CA ILE A 78 -8.69 -4.94 -10.42
C ILE A 78 -9.76 -3.98 -9.89
N LEU A 79 -10.18 -4.18 -8.64
CA LEU A 79 -11.18 -3.36 -7.97
C LEU A 79 -10.50 -2.48 -6.90
N CYS A 80 -10.58 -1.17 -7.07
CA CYS A 80 -10.10 -0.16 -6.12
C CYS A 80 -11.27 0.58 -5.45
N LYS A 81 -11.09 1.05 -4.22
CA LYS A 81 -12.17 1.74 -3.49
C LYS A 81 -12.52 3.09 -4.11
N ASN A 82 -11.54 3.92 -4.36
CA ASN A 82 -11.72 5.28 -4.86
C ASN A 82 -10.68 5.59 -5.94
N THR A 83 -10.91 6.71 -6.62
CA THR A 83 -9.90 7.34 -7.47
C THR A 83 -8.77 7.88 -6.59
N GLY A 84 -7.61 7.34 -6.71
CA GLY A 84 -6.41 7.74 -5.99
C GLY A 84 -5.18 7.35 -6.77
N ASP A 85 -4.03 7.38 -6.12
CA ASP A 85 -2.76 7.07 -6.76
C ASP A 85 -2.71 5.61 -7.24
N GLU A 86 -3.38 4.70 -6.51
CA GLU A 86 -3.37 3.27 -6.81
C GLU A 86 -4.03 2.97 -8.15
N ASN A 87 -5.21 3.52 -8.41
CA ASN A 87 -5.89 3.26 -9.69
C ASN A 87 -5.16 3.87 -10.88
N LEU A 88 -4.55 5.05 -10.73
CA LEU A 88 -3.70 5.67 -11.74
C LEU A 88 -2.46 4.80 -12.01
N TRP A 89 -1.85 4.30 -10.95
CA TRP A 89 -0.68 3.43 -11.05
C TRP A 89 -1.00 2.12 -11.77
N PHE A 90 -2.10 1.44 -11.44
CA PHE A 90 -2.54 0.24 -12.13
C PHE A 90 -2.88 0.51 -13.61
N ALA A 91 -3.60 1.61 -13.88
CA ALA A 91 -3.96 1.98 -15.26
C ALA A 91 -2.72 2.26 -16.11
N LYS A 92 -1.71 2.95 -15.56
CA LYS A 92 -0.43 3.22 -16.23
C LYS A 92 0.34 1.93 -16.55
N LYS A 93 0.17 0.88 -15.74
CA LYS A 93 0.72 -0.47 -16.00
C LYS A 93 -0.13 -1.31 -16.96
N GLY A 94 -1.22 -0.79 -17.52
CA GLY A 94 -2.05 -1.50 -18.51
C GLY A 94 -3.03 -2.52 -17.91
N PHE A 95 -3.38 -2.37 -16.64
CA PHE A 95 -4.43 -3.19 -16.03
C PHE A 95 -5.81 -2.59 -16.26
N GLU A 96 -6.81 -3.46 -16.36
CA GLU A 96 -8.21 -3.07 -16.30
C GLU A 96 -8.60 -2.80 -14.84
N VAL A 97 -8.93 -1.54 -14.53
CA VAL A 97 -9.18 -1.07 -13.17
C VAL A 97 -10.56 -0.45 -13.06
N PHE A 98 -11.31 -0.89 -12.06
CA PHE A 98 -12.62 -0.35 -11.73
C PHE A 98 -12.59 0.26 -10.33
N THR A 99 -13.11 1.49 -10.22
CA THR A 99 -13.11 2.25 -8.97
C THR A 99 -14.52 2.43 -8.43
N GLY A 100 -14.67 2.37 -7.12
CA GLY A 100 -15.95 2.58 -6.45
C GLY A 100 -16.25 1.60 -5.31
N ASN A 101 -17.53 1.39 -5.08
CA ASN A 101 -17.98 0.39 -4.10
C ASN A 101 -17.68 -1.01 -4.62
N ARG A 102 -16.69 -1.67 -4.01
CA ARG A 102 -16.19 -2.99 -4.47
C ARG A 102 -17.28 -4.05 -4.53
N PHE A 103 -18.21 -4.06 -3.59
CA PHE A 103 -19.32 -5.02 -3.58
C PHE A 103 -20.26 -4.79 -4.78
N GLU A 104 -20.60 -3.56 -5.11
CA GLU A 104 -21.42 -3.24 -6.30
C GLU A 104 -20.64 -3.50 -7.60
N LEU A 105 -19.32 -3.29 -7.60
CA LEU A 105 -18.46 -3.65 -8.73
C LEU A 105 -18.44 -5.17 -8.95
N CYS A 106 -18.35 -5.98 -7.89
CA CYS A 106 -18.45 -7.44 -8.00
C CYS A 106 -19.76 -7.85 -8.67
N LYS A 107 -20.90 -7.23 -8.33
CA LYS A 107 -22.18 -7.50 -8.98
C LYS A 107 -22.17 -7.12 -10.47
N LYS A 108 -21.67 -5.90 -10.78
CA LYS A 108 -21.63 -5.36 -12.14
C LYS A 108 -20.75 -6.18 -13.09
N LEU A 109 -19.64 -6.71 -12.56
CA LEU A 109 -18.60 -7.42 -13.31
C LEU A 109 -18.75 -8.95 -13.26
N ASN A 110 -19.71 -9.45 -12.50
CA ASN A 110 -19.97 -10.87 -12.35
C ASN A 110 -20.20 -11.56 -13.70
N GLY A 111 -19.43 -12.59 -14.00
CA GLY A 111 -19.45 -13.32 -15.26
C GLY A 111 -18.82 -12.61 -16.47
N LYS A 112 -18.16 -11.45 -16.28
CA LYS A 112 -17.48 -10.72 -17.35
C LYS A 112 -15.98 -10.96 -17.37
N TYR A 113 -15.40 -11.40 -16.29
CA TYR A 113 -14.00 -11.73 -16.10
C TYR A 113 -13.87 -13.11 -15.49
N ASP A 114 -12.73 -13.76 -15.71
CA ASP A 114 -12.42 -15.03 -15.08
C ASP A 114 -12.09 -14.86 -13.60
N VAL A 115 -11.42 -13.74 -13.24
CA VAL A 115 -11.05 -13.40 -11.88
C VAL A 115 -11.17 -11.90 -11.63
N LEU A 116 -11.71 -11.54 -10.47
CA LEU A 116 -11.65 -10.19 -9.93
C LEU A 116 -10.61 -10.14 -8.80
N ILE A 117 -9.84 -9.06 -8.71
CA ILE A 117 -8.89 -8.83 -7.61
C ILE A 117 -9.26 -7.54 -6.89
N SER A 118 -9.52 -7.62 -5.58
CA SER A 118 -9.74 -6.43 -4.75
C SER A 118 -8.41 -5.96 -4.16
N ASP A 119 -7.97 -4.76 -4.55
CA ASP A 119 -6.85 -4.08 -3.88
C ASP A 119 -7.38 -3.40 -2.62
N ASP A 120 -6.95 -3.91 -1.45
CA ASP A 120 -7.45 -3.55 -0.12
C ASP A 120 -8.93 -3.94 0.11
N GLY A 121 -9.47 -3.65 1.28
CA GLY A 121 -10.88 -3.87 1.61
C GLY A 121 -11.15 -5.06 2.52
N LEU A 122 -10.15 -5.57 3.21
CA LEU A 122 -10.28 -6.66 4.18
C LEU A 122 -11.33 -6.34 5.27
N GLU A 123 -11.52 -5.06 5.61
CA GLU A 123 -12.53 -4.61 6.57
C GLU A 123 -13.96 -4.64 6.02
N ASP A 124 -14.14 -4.77 4.68
CA ASP A 124 -15.46 -4.81 4.05
C ASP A 124 -16.03 -6.24 4.05
N ARG A 125 -16.74 -6.60 5.11
CA ARG A 125 -17.33 -7.93 5.30
C ARG A 125 -18.37 -8.33 4.26
N ARG A 126 -18.85 -7.40 3.42
CA ARG A 126 -19.69 -7.72 2.27
C ARG A 126 -18.91 -8.52 1.23
N LEU A 127 -17.55 -8.44 1.27
CA LEU A 127 -16.62 -9.22 0.44
C LEU A 127 -16.13 -10.50 1.13
N SER A 128 -16.84 -11.00 2.15
CA SER A 128 -16.47 -12.21 2.90
C SER A 128 -16.37 -13.50 2.05
N HIS A 129 -16.95 -13.47 0.83
CA HIS A 129 -16.82 -14.54 -0.16
C HIS A 129 -15.48 -14.54 -0.91
N ALA A 130 -14.65 -13.49 -0.75
CA ALA A 130 -13.35 -13.40 -1.39
C ALA A 130 -12.35 -14.40 -0.78
N PHE A 131 -11.43 -14.88 -1.61
CA PHE A 131 -10.22 -15.55 -1.13
C PHE A 131 -9.23 -14.48 -0.67
N TRP A 132 -9.15 -14.27 0.64
CA TRP A 132 -8.32 -13.21 1.21
C TRP A 132 -6.86 -13.64 1.41
N VAL A 133 -5.95 -12.90 0.79
CA VAL A 133 -4.51 -12.94 1.06
C VAL A 133 -4.16 -11.73 1.93
N CYS A 134 -3.69 -11.96 3.14
CA CYS A 134 -3.30 -10.92 4.08
C CYS A 134 -1.77 -10.78 4.13
N LEU A 135 -1.26 -9.60 3.79
CA LEU A 135 0.16 -9.27 3.87
C LEU A 135 0.51 -8.81 5.28
N THR A 136 1.54 -9.40 5.89
CA THR A 136 2.04 -9.04 7.23
C THR A 136 3.54 -8.77 7.20
N TRP A 137 3.97 -7.82 8.03
CA TRP A 137 5.38 -7.47 8.28
C TRP A 137 5.79 -7.84 9.71
N GLY A 138 5.10 -8.81 10.31
CA GLY A 138 5.31 -9.22 11.68
C GLY A 138 4.69 -8.28 12.72
N GLU A 139 3.74 -7.44 12.30
CA GLU A 139 2.99 -6.56 13.20
C GLU A 139 2.17 -7.38 14.21
N ARG A 140 2.12 -6.87 15.43
CA ARG A 140 1.14 -7.34 16.42
C ARG A 140 -0.22 -6.70 16.10
N ALA A 141 -1.28 -7.48 16.19
CA ALA A 141 -2.65 -7.02 16.00
C ALA A 141 -3.58 -7.83 16.91
N GLU A 142 -3.26 -7.88 18.19
CA GLU A 142 -3.93 -8.71 19.20
C GLU A 142 -4.80 -7.88 20.15
N GLY A 143 -4.41 -6.63 20.41
CA GLY A 143 -5.04 -5.78 21.39
C GLY A 143 -5.19 -4.31 20.99
N LEU A 144 -5.81 -3.54 21.89
CA LEU A 144 -6.11 -2.12 21.64
C LEU A 144 -4.84 -1.28 21.42
N ARG A 145 -3.71 -1.69 22.00
CA ARG A 145 -2.42 -0.99 21.85
C ARG A 145 -1.85 -1.12 20.43
N ASP A 146 -2.31 -2.08 19.65
CA ASP A 146 -1.86 -2.31 18.29
C ASP A 146 -2.69 -1.50 17.28
N ILE A 147 -3.82 -0.93 17.73
CA ILE A 147 -4.76 -0.19 16.89
C ILE A 147 -4.36 1.29 16.77
N ILE A 148 -4.56 1.85 15.58
CA ILE A 148 -4.33 3.29 15.31
C ILE A 148 -5.28 4.17 16.13
N PRO A 149 -4.85 5.35 16.57
CA PRO A 149 -3.52 5.95 16.35
C PRO A 149 -2.45 5.55 17.36
N HIS A 150 -2.73 4.65 18.31
CA HIS A 150 -1.76 4.21 19.32
C HIS A 150 -0.74 3.24 18.71
N GLY A 151 -1.20 2.21 18.00
CA GLY A 151 -0.40 1.29 17.19
C GLY A 151 -0.46 1.64 15.70
N ASN A 152 -0.26 0.64 14.86
CA ASN A 152 -0.18 0.81 13.41
C ASN A 152 -1.19 -0.08 12.62
N CYS A 153 -2.06 -0.80 13.32
CA CYS A 153 -3.08 -1.66 12.71
C CYS A 153 -4.46 -0.99 12.67
N ARG A 154 -5.24 -1.27 11.63
CA ARG A 154 -6.63 -0.79 11.49
C ARG A 154 -7.61 -1.67 12.27
N SER A 155 -7.31 -2.97 12.36
CA SER A 155 -8.16 -4.02 12.94
C SER A 155 -7.29 -5.09 13.59
N LEU A 156 -7.91 -6.09 14.22
CA LEU A 156 -7.22 -7.17 14.92
C LEU A 156 -7.39 -8.49 14.17
N TRP A 157 -6.45 -9.43 14.34
CA TRP A 157 -6.53 -10.76 13.73
C TRP A 157 -7.85 -11.47 14.00
N LYS A 158 -8.37 -11.39 15.22
CA LYS A 158 -9.64 -12.01 15.60
C LYS A 158 -10.88 -11.50 14.84
N ASP A 159 -10.73 -10.41 14.10
CA ASP A 159 -11.84 -9.83 13.32
C ASP A 159 -11.95 -10.46 11.92
N HIS A 160 -10.95 -11.21 11.49
CA HIS A 160 -10.74 -11.65 10.11
C HIS A 160 -10.58 -13.17 10.01
N ALA A 161 -11.60 -13.89 10.42
CA ALA A 161 -11.65 -15.35 10.28
C ALA A 161 -11.71 -15.81 8.79
N GLU A 162 -12.06 -14.88 7.88
CA GLU A 162 -12.14 -15.11 6.43
C GLU A 162 -10.78 -15.11 5.72
N VAL A 163 -9.69 -14.74 6.41
CA VAL A 163 -8.36 -14.76 5.81
C VAL A 163 -7.92 -16.19 5.53
N ALA A 164 -7.77 -16.51 4.25
CA ALA A 164 -7.39 -17.84 3.78
C ALA A 164 -5.87 -18.04 3.74
N CYS A 165 -5.11 -16.98 3.50
CA CYS A 165 -3.66 -17.04 3.35
C CYS A 165 -2.99 -15.81 3.99
N VAL A 166 -2.00 -16.04 4.82
CA VAL A 166 -1.14 -14.98 5.38
C VAL A 166 0.23 -15.08 4.73
N LYS A 167 0.72 -13.97 4.21
CA LYS A 167 2.03 -13.85 3.56
C LYS A 167 2.94 -12.91 4.35
N LYS A 168 4.05 -13.44 4.84
CA LYS A 168 5.08 -12.66 5.53
C LYS A 168 5.90 -11.89 4.49
N CYS A 169 6.02 -10.59 4.71
CA CYS A 169 6.74 -9.67 3.84
C CYS A 169 8.03 -9.17 4.50
N ALA A 170 9.06 -8.94 3.72
CA ALA A 170 10.28 -8.27 4.15
C ALA A 170 10.90 -7.47 2.99
N MET A 171 11.75 -6.48 3.31
CA MET A 171 12.65 -5.89 2.33
C MET A 171 13.88 -6.80 2.17
N GLU A 172 14.46 -6.84 0.97
CA GLU A 172 15.60 -7.71 0.65
C GLU A 172 16.84 -7.51 1.55
N TRP A 173 16.95 -6.35 2.18
CA TRP A 173 18.05 -6.02 3.08
C TRP A 173 17.75 -6.30 4.56
N GLU A 174 16.57 -6.79 4.88
CA GLU A 174 16.18 -7.19 6.23
C GLU A 174 16.53 -8.68 6.47
N ASP A 175 16.94 -9.03 7.67
CA ASP A 175 17.19 -10.45 8.02
C ASP A 175 15.93 -11.31 7.85
N ALA A 176 14.77 -10.73 8.04
CA ALA A 176 13.48 -11.38 7.84
C ALA A 176 13.26 -11.86 6.38
N ALA A 177 14.00 -11.32 5.41
CA ALA A 177 13.92 -11.76 4.01
C ALA A 177 14.27 -13.24 3.80
N LYS A 178 15.08 -13.82 4.69
CA LYS A 178 15.48 -15.24 4.65
C LYS A 178 14.31 -16.21 4.89
N THR A 179 13.25 -15.75 5.54
CA THR A 179 12.07 -16.55 5.92
C THR A 179 10.75 -15.92 5.49
N ALA A 180 10.81 -14.86 4.70
CA ALA A 180 9.62 -14.19 4.17
C ALA A 180 9.03 -14.97 2.99
N ASP A 181 7.70 -14.96 2.87
CA ASP A 181 6.99 -15.48 1.70
C ASP A 181 7.10 -14.52 0.50
N ILE A 182 7.28 -13.22 0.78
CA ILE A 182 7.36 -12.16 -0.20
C ILE A 182 8.53 -11.26 0.15
N VAL A 183 9.46 -11.12 -0.77
CA VAL A 183 10.60 -10.22 -0.62
C VAL A 183 10.43 -9.04 -1.58
N PHE A 184 10.39 -7.84 -1.02
CA PHE A 184 10.41 -6.61 -1.79
C PHE A 184 11.84 -6.14 -1.99
N SER A 185 12.19 -5.84 -3.22
CA SER A 185 13.46 -5.22 -3.62
C SER A 185 13.20 -3.89 -4.31
N MET A 186 14.19 -3.04 -4.33
CA MET A 186 14.07 -1.72 -4.93
C MET A 186 14.97 -1.63 -6.15
N LYS A 187 14.36 -1.46 -7.33
CA LYS A 187 15.08 -1.10 -8.55
C LYS A 187 15.44 0.37 -8.48
N ILE A 188 16.70 0.62 -8.19
CA ILE A 188 17.25 1.97 -8.09
C ILE A 188 17.66 2.50 -9.48
N PRO A 189 17.65 3.83 -9.69
CA PRO A 189 18.14 4.43 -10.92
C PRO A 189 19.61 4.11 -11.21
N ALA A 190 19.99 4.11 -12.48
CA ALA A 190 21.39 3.90 -12.90
C ALA A 190 22.21 5.17 -12.77
N LEU A 191 22.46 5.62 -11.53
CA LEU A 191 23.37 6.71 -11.20
C LEU A 191 24.70 6.16 -10.67
N PRO A 192 25.81 6.88 -10.77
CA PRO A 192 27.08 6.46 -10.16
C PRO A 192 26.94 6.22 -8.65
N THR A 193 27.57 5.18 -8.13
CA THR A 193 27.57 4.89 -6.69
C THR A 193 28.09 6.11 -5.91
N ASN A 194 27.50 6.34 -4.73
CA ASN A 194 27.76 7.51 -3.89
C ASN A 194 27.39 8.88 -4.49
N SER A 195 26.65 8.92 -5.61
CA SER A 195 26.09 10.16 -6.12
C SER A 195 25.30 10.88 -5.03
N LYS A 196 25.47 12.22 -4.97
CA LYS A 196 24.59 13.05 -4.13
C LYS A 196 23.25 13.20 -4.82
N ILE A 197 22.19 12.83 -4.12
CA ILE A 197 20.81 12.87 -4.64
C ILE A 197 19.88 13.62 -3.68
N ILE A 198 18.73 14.06 -4.20
CA ILE A 198 17.58 14.47 -3.40
C ILE A 198 16.55 13.36 -3.50
N ALA A 199 16.06 12.87 -2.37
CA ALA A 199 15.05 11.80 -2.34
C ALA A 199 13.71 12.35 -1.84
N ILE A 200 12.62 12.09 -2.58
CA ILE A 200 11.26 12.56 -2.25
C ILE A 200 10.32 11.37 -2.20
N ALA A 201 9.53 11.28 -1.13
CA ALA A 201 8.54 10.22 -0.98
C ALA A 201 7.25 10.73 -0.33
N GLY A 202 6.12 10.46 -0.99
CA GLY A 202 4.76 10.70 -0.51
C GLY A 202 3.99 9.38 -0.32
N ILE A 203 4.61 8.44 0.39
CA ILE A 203 4.07 7.10 0.68
C ILE A 203 3.98 6.87 2.19
N ALA A 204 3.18 5.90 2.62
CA ALA A 204 2.92 5.63 4.04
C ALA A 204 4.17 5.25 4.86
N ARG A 205 5.18 4.64 4.25
CA ARG A 205 6.43 4.21 4.92
C ARG A 205 7.67 4.69 4.18
N PRO A 206 7.95 6.01 4.18
CA PRO A 206 9.01 6.60 3.38
C PRO A 206 10.41 6.18 3.85
N HIS A 207 10.59 5.80 5.13
CA HIS A 207 11.88 5.35 5.67
C HIS A 207 12.46 4.19 4.85
N ARG A 208 11.65 3.20 4.45
CA ARG A 208 12.10 2.05 3.64
C ARG A 208 12.67 2.48 2.30
N PHE A 209 12.06 3.48 1.67
CA PHE A 209 12.56 4.05 0.43
C PHE A 209 13.92 4.74 0.63
N PHE A 210 14.05 5.56 1.67
CA PHE A 210 15.32 6.24 1.96
C PHE A 210 16.42 5.27 2.36
N GLU A 211 16.13 4.28 3.19
CA GLU A 211 17.08 3.22 3.58
C GLU A 211 17.60 2.46 2.35
N GLY A 212 16.73 2.10 1.41
CA GLY A 212 17.12 1.44 0.18
C GLY A 212 18.04 2.31 -0.68
N LEU A 213 17.74 3.60 -0.82
CA LEU A 213 18.59 4.54 -1.57
C LEU A 213 19.95 4.78 -0.90
N GLN A 214 20.00 4.87 0.43
CA GLN A 214 21.23 5.09 1.20
C GLN A 214 22.27 3.98 1.02
N LYS A 215 21.88 2.79 0.57
CA LYS A 215 22.82 1.70 0.27
C LYS A 215 23.72 2.00 -0.91
N ASN A 216 23.29 2.88 -1.82
CA ASN A 216 23.98 3.16 -3.08
C ASN A 216 24.32 4.64 -3.27
N TYR A 217 23.62 5.55 -2.58
CA TYR A 217 23.72 7.00 -2.80
C TYR A 217 23.90 7.76 -1.50
N SER A 218 24.47 8.96 -1.61
CA SER A 218 24.53 9.95 -0.54
C SER A 218 23.30 10.87 -0.65
N ILE A 219 22.34 10.75 0.26
CA ILE A 219 21.14 11.58 0.23
C ILE A 219 21.46 12.95 0.82
N ALA A 220 21.58 13.97 -0.04
CA ALA A 220 21.81 15.35 0.36
C ALA A 220 20.56 15.99 1.02
N LYS A 221 19.36 15.60 0.57
CA LYS A 221 18.09 16.09 1.14
C LYS A 221 17.02 15.01 1.04
N MET A 222 16.34 14.77 2.16
CA MET A 222 15.14 13.91 2.24
C MET A 222 13.91 14.80 2.33
N ILE A 223 12.93 14.60 1.45
CA ILE A 223 11.67 15.31 1.46
C ILE A 223 10.54 14.27 1.66
N VAL A 224 9.86 14.37 2.80
CA VAL A 224 8.72 13.51 3.13
C VAL A 224 7.44 14.29 2.87
N CYS A 225 6.65 13.84 1.90
CA CYS A 225 5.30 14.33 1.67
C CYS A 225 4.28 13.44 2.41
N ARG A 226 3.10 13.97 2.69
CA ARG A 226 2.01 13.13 3.20
C ARG A 226 1.62 12.09 2.16
N ASP A 227 1.24 10.88 2.62
CA ASP A 227 0.68 9.87 1.73
C ASP A 227 -0.54 10.43 0.98
N HIS A 228 -0.62 10.17 -0.31
CA HIS A 228 -1.60 10.76 -1.24
C HIS A 228 -1.56 12.30 -1.40
N SER A 229 -0.42 12.93 -1.07
CA SER A 229 -0.25 14.38 -1.22
C SER A 229 -0.38 14.80 -2.69
N LYS A 230 -1.16 15.86 -2.93
CA LYS A 230 -1.24 16.54 -4.23
C LYS A 230 -0.07 17.50 -4.48
N ASN A 231 0.71 17.81 -3.43
CA ASN A 231 1.80 18.79 -3.50
C ASN A 231 3.13 18.19 -3.96
N ILE A 232 3.17 16.87 -4.22
CA ILE A 232 4.43 16.18 -4.58
C ILE A 232 5.07 16.80 -5.83
N GLN A 233 4.27 17.20 -6.80
CA GLN A 233 4.76 17.86 -8.02
C GLN A 233 5.51 19.15 -7.72
N LYS A 234 5.00 20.01 -6.83
CA LYS A 234 5.65 21.24 -6.42
C LYS A 234 7.01 20.97 -5.75
N GLU A 235 7.06 19.98 -4.85
CA GLU A 235 8.29 19.58 -4.17
C GLU A 235 9.34 19.05 -5.17
N VAL A 236 8.90 18.27 -6.17
CA VAL A 236 9.79 17.76 -7.23
C VAL A 236 10.34 18.90 -8.07
N VAL A 237 9.52 19.86 -8.51
CA VAL A 237 9.98 21.01 -9.31
C VAL A 237 11.01 21.82 -8.55
N GLN A 238 10.73 22.16 -7.29
CA GLN A 238 11.68 22.90 -6.44
C GLN A 238 12.99 22.13 -6.20
N ALA A 239 12.92 20.81 -6.07
CA ALA A 239 14.09 19.98 -5.89
C ALA A 239 14.97 19.93 -7.17
N LEU A 240 14.36 19.88 -8.35
CA LEU A 240 15.06 19.89 -9.63
C LEU A 240 15.86 21.20 -9.87
N GLU A 241 15.38 22.33 -9.35
CA GLU A 241 16.07 23.62 -9.41
C GLU A 241 17.41 23.60 -8.66
N LEU A 242 17.61 22.67 -7.72
CA LEU A 242 18.87 22.54 -6.95
C LEU A 242 20.00 21.87 -7.75
N GLY A 243 19.73 21.39 -8.97
CA GLY A 243 20.73 20.84 -9.88
C GLY A 243 21.28 19.46 -9.53
N LEU A 244 20.74 18.81 -8.49
CA LEU A 244 21.07 17.43 -8.13
C LEU A 244 20.07 16.45 -8.75
N PRO A 245 20.46 15.18 -8.97
CA PRO A 245 19.50 14.13 -9.32
C PRO A 245 18.41 14.00 -8.25
N VAL A 246 17.16 13.99 -8.67
CA VAL A 246 15.99 13.83 -7.80
C VAL A 246 15.46 12.42 -8.00
N VAL A 247 15.31 11.65 -6.91
CA VAL A 247 14.79 10.29 -6.95
C VAL A 247 13.44 10.24 -6.22
N ILE A 248 12.43 9.72 -6.90
CA ILE A 248 11.07 9.56 -6.37
C ILE A 248 10.60 8.12 -6.46
N THR A 249 9.51 7.79 -5.76
CA THR A 249 8.87 6.47 -5.88
C THR A 249 8.02 6.37 -7.16
N GLU A 250 7.84 5.16 -7.69
CA GLU A 250 6.95 4.92 -8.82
C GLU A 250 5.49 5.32 -8.51
N LYS A 251 5.02 5.10 -7.28
CA LYS A 251 3.69 5.54 -6.83
C LYS A 251 3.54 7.06 -6.88
N ASP A 252 4.59 7.80 -6.59
CA ASP A 252 4.56 9.26 -6.64
C ASP A 252 4.67 9.79 -8.07
N SER A 253 5.36 9.07 -8.95
CA SER A 253 5.55 9.50 -10.36
C SER A 253 4.23 9.60 -11.13
N VAL A 254 3.18 8.86 -10.76
CA VAL A 254 1.89 8.92 -11.45
C VAL A 254 1.12 10.22 -11.20
N LYS A 255 1.58 11.03 -10.25
CA LYS A 255 1.02 12.34 -9.89
C LYS A 255 1.68 13.50 -10.62
N LEU A 256 2.73 13.22 -11.41
CA LEU A 256 3.51 14.24 -12.09
C LEU A 256 3.07 14.40 -13.53
N ASP A 257 3.12 15.63 -14.02
CA ASP A 257 2.92 15.94 -15.43
C ASP A 257 4.05 15.36 -16.28
N GLU A 258 3.72 15.02 -17.52
CA GLU A 258 4.63 14.36 -18.46
C GLU A 258 5.90 15.16 -18.72
N CYS A 259 5.79 16.49 -18.80
CA CYS A 259 6.94 17.40 -18.97
C CYS A 259 7.96 17.30 -17.82
N ILE A 260 7.49 17.04 -16.58
CA ILE A 260 8.37 16.85 -15.42
C ILE A 260 9.01 15.47 -15.46
N LEU A 261 8.23 14.44 -15.85
CA LEU A 261 8.73 13.06 -15.97
C LEU A 261 9.85 12.92 -17.01
N GLN A 262 9.87 13.79 -18.03
CA GLN A 262 10.93 13.82 -19.07
C GLN A 262 12.19 14.55 -18.63
N ASN A 263 12.23 15.14 -17.42
CA ASN A 263 13.42 15.83 -16.94
C ASN A 263 14.56 14.84 -16.69
N LYS A 264 15.73 15.07 -17.30
CA LYS A 264 16.92 14.20 -17.21
C LYS A 264 17.45 13.98 -15.80
N ASN A 265 17.17 14.91 -14.89
CA ASN A 265 17.59 14.83 -13.50
C ASN A 265 16.52 14.20 -12.59
N LEU A 266 15.34 13.83 -13.12
CA LEU A 266 14.32 13.11 -12.37
C LEU A 266 14.44 11.62 -12.63
N HIS A 267 14.52 10.84 -11.57
CA HIS A 267 14.66 9.39 -11.61
C HIS A 267 13.55 8.74 -10.79
N VAL A 268 12.98 7.67 -11.31
CA VAL A 268 11.93 6.90 -10.64
C VAL A 268 12.53 5.58 -10.15
N SER A 269 12.28 5.27 -8.87
CA SER A 269 12.62 3.99 -8.28
C SER A 269 11.36 3.12 -8.22
N GLU A 270 11.46 1.90 -8.73
CA GLU A 270 10.38 0.92 -8.75
C GLU A 270 10.51 -0.07 -7.58
N LEU A 271 9.40 -0.49 -7.03
CA LEU A 271 9.36 -1.58 -6.06
C LEU A 271 9.08 -2.90 -6.80
N LEU A 272 10.03 -3.81 -6.76
CA LEU A 272 9.93 -5.15 -7.33
C LEU A 272 9.53 -6.15 -6.24
N LEU A 273 8.92 -7.25 -6.64
CA LEU A 273 8.49 -8.32 -5.76
C LEU A 273 8.96 -9.67 -6.30
N ARG A 274 9.41 -10.54 -5.39
CA ARG A 274 9.67 -11.96 -5.64
C ARG A 274 9.08 -12.82 -4.52
N LEU A 275 8.66 -14.03 -4.89
CA LEU A 275 8.19 -15.06 -3.96
C LEU A 275 9.36 -15.96 -3.52
#